data_7d7ccc4f3402554aff941931e3f55cb8
#
_entry.id   7d7ccc4f3402554aff941931e3f55cb8
#
_cell.length_a   1.000
_cell.length_b   1.000
_cell.length_c   1.000
_cell.angle_alpha   90.00
_cell.angle_beta   90.00
_cell.angle_gamma   90.00
#
_symmetry.space_group_name_H-M   'P 1'
#
loop_
_entity.id
_entity.type
_entity.pdbx_description
1 polymer ?
#
loop_
_entity_poly.entity_id
_entity_poly.type
_entity_poly.pdbx_seq_one_letter_code
_entity_poly.pdbx_strand_id
1 'polypeptide(L)'
;KEYYETPQVSYMVAAMMYFINDKGDAYTDRLSFVKEHYDNMSLGRVNVPTPHSANLRKPTPSFSSCVLIESDDSIDSIGEAATAARKYATLGAGLGIGSSKLRERNASIRNGAAVNSGALYHAKSIEYSALSCSQGK
;
A
#
# COMPACT_ATOMS: atom_id res chain seq x y z
N LYS A 1 2.49 20.64 15.12
CA LYS A 1 2.00 19.27 15.37
C LYS A 1 1.94 19.05 16.87
N GLU A 2 0.77 18.67 17.38
CA GLU A 2 0.61 18.30 18.78
C GLU A 2 0.77 16.77 18.89
N TYR A 3 1.55 16.34 19.89
CA TYR A 3 1.74 14.94 20.19
C TYR A 3 0.92 14.60 21.43
N TYR A 4 -0.03 13.67 21.29
CA TYR A 4 -0.96 13.31 22.35
C TYR A 4 -0.52 12.09 23.17
N GLU A 5 0.46 11.36 22.67
CA GLU A 5 0.96 10.14 23.32
C GLU A 5 2.46 9.96 23.12
N THR A 6 3.10 9.28 24.04
CA THR A 6 4.51 8.88 23.91
C THR A 6 4.64 7.67 22.99
N PRO A 7 5.81 7.41 22.39
CA PRO A 7 6.04 6.19 21.58
C PRO A 7 5.70 4.91 22.34
N GLN A 8 6.01 4.83 23.62
CA GLN A 8 5.73 3.66 24.46
C GLN A 8 4.23 3.40 24.59
N VAL A 9 3.42 4.45 24.77
CA VAL A 9 1.95 4.32 24.79
C VAL A 9 1.46 3.85 23.43
N SER A 10 1.97 4.41 22.34
CA SER A 10 1.62 3.99 20.98
C SER A 10 1.95 2.52 20.72
N TYR A 11 3.12 2.05 21.12
CA TYR A 11 3.53 0.65 21.00
C TYR A 11 2.66 -0.29 21.84
N MET A 12 2.32 0.11 23.05
CA MET A 12 1.45 -0.70 23.91
C MET A 12 0.05 -0.84 23.31
N VAL A 13 -0.53 0.27 22.85
CA VAL A 13 -1.86 0.23 22.21
C VAL A 13 -1.82 -0.60 20.92
N ALA A 14 -0.76 -0.48 20.12
CA ALA A 14 -0.59 -1.32 18.94
C ALA A 14 -0.53 -2.79 19.30
N ALA A 15 0.27 -3.17 20.29
CA ALA A 15 0.37 -4.55 20.77
C ALA A 15 -0.99 -5.09 21.25
N MET A 16 -1.76 -4.30 21.97
CA MET A 16 -3.10 -4.69 22.42
C MET A 16 -4.08 -4.89 21.26
N MET A 17 -4.01 -4.03 20.23
CA MET A 17 -4.92 -4.10 19.09
C MET A 17 -4.77 -5.36 18.25
N TYR A 18 -3.56 -5.92 18.13
CA TYR A 18 -3.35 -7.19 17.43
C TYR A 18 -4.13 -8.35 18.05
N PHE A 19 -4.32 -8.34 19.36
CA PHE A 19 -4.91 -9.45 20.12
C PHE A 19 -6.32 -9.13 20.61
N ILE A 20 -6.92 -7.98 20.26
CA ILE A 20 -8.23 -7.56 20.79
C ILE A 20 -9.37 -8.51 20.40
N ASN A 21 -9.29 -9.10 19.21
CA ASN A 21 -10.30 -10.01 18.66
C ASN A 21 -9.89 -11.48 18.76
N ASP A 22 -8.78 -11.78 19.40
CA ASP A 22 -8.35 -13.15 19.58
C ASP A 22 -9.28 -13.85 20.58
N LYS A 23 -10.07 -14.80 20.05
CA LYS A 23 -11.05 -15.61 20.81
C LYS A 23 -10.50 -16.98 21.20
N GLY A 24 -9.21 -17.23 20.98
CA GLY A 24 -8.58 -18.49 21.35
C GLY A 24 -8.63 -18.77 22.85
N ASP A 25 -8.54 -20.04 23.25
CA ASP A 25 -8.63 -20.53 24.63
C ASP A 25 -7.53 -20.00 25.57
N ALA A 26 -6.58 -19.25 25.03
CA ALA A 26 -5.40 -18.75 25.70
C ALA A 26 -5.56 -17.31 26.22
N TYR A 27 -6.63 -17.01 26.95
CA TYR A 27 -6.74 -15.70 27.64
C TYR A 27 -5.53 -15.46 28.56
N THR A 28 -4.99 -16.50 29.15
CA THR A 28 -3.76 -16.45 29.96
C THR A 28 -2.52 -16.11 29.15
N ASP A 29 -2.46 -16.52 27.88
CA ASP A 29 -1.30 -16.26 27.02
C ASP A 29 -1.40 -14.91 26.28
N ARG A 30 -2.59 -14.33 26.19
CA ARG A 30 -2.79 -13.04 25.48
C ARG A 30 -1.91 -11.93 26.04
N LEU A 31 -1.82 -11.82 27.36
CA LEU A 31 -0.97 -10.79 27.99
C LEU A 31 0.51 -11.03 27.73
N SER A 32 0.95 -12.27 27.65
CA SER A 32 2.34 -12.59 27.30
C SER A 32 2.65 -12.21 25.85
N PHE A 33 1.76 -12.47 24.90
CA PHE A 33 1.91 -12.04 23.51
C PHE A 33 1.90 -10.52 23.36
N VAL A 34 0.99 -9.83 24.07
CA VAL A 34 0.96 -8.36 24.09
C VAL A 34 2.28 -7.80 24.61
N LYS A 35 2.79 -8.37 25.71
CA LYS A 35 4.07 -7.94 26.28
C LYS A 35 5.23 -8.21 25.34
N GLU A 36 5.31 -9.40 24.76
CA GLU A 36 6.37 -9.76 23.81
C GLU A 36 6.34 -8.82 22.60
N HIS A 37 5.17 -8.54 22.04
CA HIS A 37 5.02 -7.63 20.91
C HIS A 37 5.43 -6.22 21.26
N TYR A 38 5.03 -5.71 22.42
CA TYR A 38 5.46 -4.42 22.94
C TYR A 38 6.98 -4.35 23.11
N ASP A 39 7.58 -5.36 23.73
CA ASP A 39 9.02 -5.43 23.96
C ASP A 39 9.78 -5.43 22.61
N ASN A 40 9.30 -6.17 21.62
CA ASN A 40 9.91 -6.22 20.29
C ASN A 40 9.88 -4.87 19.56
N MET A 41 8.77 -4.12 19.65
CA MET A 41 8.68 -2.79 19.08
C MET A 41 9.47 -1.74 19.87
N SER A 42 9.32 -1.72 21.20
CA SER A 42 9.95 -0.69 22.06
C SER A 42 11.47 -0.81 22.11
N LEU A 43 12.00 -2.01 21.95
CA LEU A 43 13.44 -2.29 21.87
C LEU A 43 14.01 -2.18 20.44
N GLY A 44 13.19 -1.81 19.46
CA GLY A 44 13.61 -1.67 18.08
C GLY A 44 13.97 -2.98 17.37
N ARG A 45 13.53 -4.14 17.88
CA ARG A 45 13.76 -5.45 17.25
C ARG A 45 12.87 -5.65 16.03
N VAL A 46 11.68 -5.03 16.05
CA VAL A 46 10.71 -5.04 14.95
C VAL A 46 10.33 -3.60 14.65
N ASN A 47 10.33 -3.26 13.36
CA ASN A 47 9.81 -2.01 12.86
C ASN A 47 8.64 -2.29 11.92
N VAL A 48 7.56 -1.54 12.07
CA VAL A 48 6.35 -1.69 11.26
C VAL A 48 6.21 -0.51 10.29
N PRO A 49 5.62 -0.72 9.09
CA PRO A 49 5.45 0.36 8.13
C PRO A 49 4.47 1.41 8.65
N THR A 50 4.64 2.65 8.21
CA THR A 50 3.82 3.79 8.64
C THR A 50 2.31 3.55 8.58
N PRO A 51 1.73 2.94 7.51
CA PRO A 51 0.29 2.67 7.46
C PRO A 51 -0.18 1.74 8.57
N HIS A 52 0.68 0.83 9.00
CA HIS A 52 0.37 -0.07 10.10
C HIS A 52 0.17 0.71 11.40
N SER A 53 1.14 1.54 11.77
CA SER A 53 1.03 2.38 12.98
C SER A 53 -0.13 3.38 12.89
N ALA A 54 -0.37 3.96 11.72
CA ALA A 54 -1.37 5.01 11.53
C ALA A 54 -2.81 4.48 11.46
N ASN A 55 -3.00 3.22 11.02
CA ASN A 55 -4.33 2.70 10.69
C ASN A 55 -4.81 1.60 11.64
N LEU A 56 -3.94 1.05 12.48
CA LEU A 56 -4.30 -0.09 13.35
C LEU A 56 -5.52 0.17 14.24
N ARG A 57 -5.78 1.43 14.59
CA ARG A 57 -6.90 1.85 15.44
C ARG A 57 -8.13 2.34 14.64
N LYS A 58 -8.08 2.28 13.31
CA LYS A 58 -9.19 2.72 12.47
C LYS A 58 -10.20 1.57 12.25
N PRO A 59 -11.49 1.87 12.07
CA PRO A 59 -12.51 0.86 11.81
C PRO A 59 -12.26 0.04 10.54
N THR A 60 -11.67 0.67 9.52
CA THR A 60 -11.31 0.04 8.25
C THR A 60 -9.83 0.23 7.99
N PRO A 61 -8.98 -0.61 8.59
CA PRO A 61 -7.53 -0.44 8.48
C PRO A 61 -7.02 -0.86 7.10
N SER A 62 -6.09 -0.08 6.56
CA SER A 62 -5.24 -0.46 5.43
C SER A 62 -3.80 -0.46 5.89
N PHE A 63 -3.11 -1.58 5.75
CA PHE A 63 -1.76 -1.77 6.29
C PHE A 63 -0.67 -1.74 5.22
N SER A 64 -1.04 -1.82 3.95
CA SER A 64 -0.07 -1.81 2.85
C SER A 64 0.50 -0.41 2.65
N SER A 65 1.83 -0.32 2.71
CA SER A 65 2.56 0.93 2.44
C SER A 65 2.77 1.16 0.95
N CYS A 66 3.13 0.09 0.24
CA CYS A 66 3.47 0.12 -1.17
C CYS A 66 2.83 -1.07 -1.88
N VAL A 67 2.42 -0.84 -3.12
CA VAL A 67 1.80 -1.84 -4.00
C VAL A 67 2.51 -1.83 -5.33
N LEU A 68 2.82 -3.01 -5.85
CA LEU A 68 3.35 -3.20 -7.18
C LEU A 68 2.22 -3.63 -8.12
N ILE A 69 2.10 -2.95 -9.25
CA ILE A 69 1.11 -3.23 -10.29
C ILE A 69 1.88 -3.55 -11.57
N GLU A 70 1.65 -4.70 -12.15
CA GLU A 70 2.11 -5.03 -13.50
C GLU A 70 1.01 -4.78 -14.52
N SER A 71 1.39 -4.31 -15.70
CA SER A 71 0.52 -4.16 -16.84
C SER A 71 1.07 -4.98 -18.01
N ASP A 72 0.20 -5.74 -18.65
CA ASP A 72 0.49 -6.37 -19.93
C ASP A 72 0.30 -5.38 -21.08
N ASP A 73 0.81 -5.74 -22.27
CA ASP A 73 0.80 -4.88 -23.46
C ASP A 73 -0.56 -4.93 -24.19
N SER A 74 -1.63 -4.65 -23.44
CA SER A 74 -2.98 -4.51 -23.97
C SER A 74 -3.68 -3.28 -23.40
N ILE A 75 -4.61 -2.71 -24.15
CA ILE A 75 -5.33 -1.49 -23.71
C ILE A 75 -6.17 -1.78 -22.47
N ASP A 76 -6.72 -2.98 -22.34
CA ASP A 76 -7.51 -3.40 -21.19
C ASP A 76 -6.63 -3.49 -19.95
N SER A 77 -5.49 -4.17 -20.03
CA SER A 77 -4.56 -4.29 -18.91
C SER A 77 -3.99 -2.94 -18.46
N ILE A 78 -3.68 -2.06 -19.40
CA ILE A 78 -3.24 -0.69 -19.10
C ILE A 78 -4.36 0.09 -18.40
N GLY A 79 -5.61 -0.06 -18.83
CA GLY A 79 -6.78 0.55 -18.20
C GLY A 79 -7.04 0.03 -16.79
N GLU A 80 -6.91 -1.28 -16.59
CA GLU A 80 -7.02 -1.93 -15.28
C GLU A 80 -5.92 -1.45 -14.33
N ALA A 81 -4.68 -1.36 -14.80
CA ALA A 81 -3.57 -0.83 -14.01
C ALA A 81 -3.81 0.62 -13.56
N ALA A 82 -4.34 1.48 -14.43
CA ALA A 82 -4.71 2.86 -14.08
C ALA A 82 -5.86 2.90 -13.05
N THR A 83 -6.83 1.99 -13.16
CA THR A 83 -7.93 1.87 -12.20
C THR A 83 -7.45 1.39 -10.84
N ALA A 84 -6.57 0.38 -10.82
CA ALA A 84 -5.94 -0.12 -9.60
C ALA A 84 -5.11 0.98 -8.93
N ALA A 85 -4.32 1.74 -9.71
CA ALA A 85 -3.53 2.86 -9.21
C ALA A 85 -4.40 3.89 -8.48
N ARG A 86 -5.55 4.28 -9.04
CA ARG A 86 -6.50 5.18 -8.37
C ARG A 86 -6.99 4.63 -7.04
N LYS A 87 -7.42 3.37 -7.02
CA LYS A 87 -7.93 2.72 -5.80
C LYS A 87 -6.89 2.69 -4.69
N TYR A 88 -5.66 2.30 -5.00
CA TYR A 88 -4.60 2.26 -4.00
C TYR A 88 -4.12 3.65 -3.57
N ALA A 89 -4.11 4.63 -4.48
CA ALA A 89 -3.81 6.02 -4.15
C ALA A 89 -4.80 6.60 -3.12
N THR A 90 -6.09 6.28 -3.23
CA THR A 90 -7.10 6.71 -2.22
C THR A 90 -6.87 6.09 -0.85
N LEU A 91 -6.22 4.95 -0.77
CA LEU A 91 -5.85 4.30 0.50
C LEU A 91 -4.52 4.84 1.07
N GLY A 92 -3.87 5.76 0.37
CA GLY A 92 -2.59 6.35 0.78
C GLY A 92 -1.38 5.46 0.54
N ALA A 93 -1.49 4.43 -0.30
CA ALA A 93 -0.37 3.56 -0.65
C ALA A 93 0.54 4.21 -1.71
N GLY A 94 1.84 3.98 -1.59
CA GLY A 94 2.80 4.23 -2.66
C GLY A 94 2.63 3.21 -3.79
N LEU A 95 2.87 3.63 -5.03
CA LEU A 95 2.66 2.79 -6.21
C LEU A 95 3.94 2.60 -7.00
N GLY A 96 4.26 1.36 -7.32
CA GLY A 96 5.24 0.99 -8.32
C GLY A 96 4.54 0.34 -9.52
N ILE A 97 4.81 0.82 -10.73
CA ILE A 97 4.19 0.32 -11.94
C ILE A 97 5.24 -0.35 -12.83
N GLY A 98 5.06 -1.63 -13.09
CA GLY A 98 5.88 -2.39 -14.03
C GLY A 98 5.49 -2.05 -15.48
N SER A 99 6.44 -1.51 -16.23
CA SER A 99 6.23 -1.15 -17.64
C SER A 99 7.08 -1.99 -18.62
N SER A 100 7.81 -2.98 -18.12
CA SER A 100 8.76 -3.77 -18.91
C SER A 100 8.12 -4.61 -20.01
N LYS A 101 6.83 -4.93 -19.87
CA LYS A 101 6.07 -5.69 -20.87
C LYS A 101 5.48 -4.82 -21.99
N LEU A 102 5.44 -3.51 -21.80
CA LEU A 102 4.88 -2.59 -22.80
C LEU A 102 5.82 -2.49 -24.01
N ARG A 103 5.25 -2.57 -25.21
CA ARG A 103 6.01 -2.46 -26.46
C ARG A 103 6.69 -1.11 -26.61
N GLU A 104 7.78 -1.13 -27.33
CA GLU A 104 8.57 0.07 -27.60
C GLU A 104 7.84 1.11 -28.47
N ARG A 105 8.35 2.31 -28.44
CA ARG A 105 7.89 3.38 -29.34
C ARG A 105 8.12 2.98 -30.80
N ASN A 106 7.16 3.28 -31.66
CA ASN A 106 7.12 2.95 -33.08
C ASN A 106 6.90 1.45 -33.39
N ALA A 107 6.69 0.60 -32.37
CA ALA A 107 6.24 -0.75 -32.62
C ALA A 107 4.90 -0.74 -33.38
N SER A 108 4.76 -1.64 -34.34
CA SER A 108 3.56 -1.76 -35.17
C SER A 108 2.36 -2.21 -34.33
N ILE A 109 1.22 -1.56 -34.52
CA ILE A 109 -0.08 -1.92 -33.94
C ILE A 109 -1.16 -1.99 -35.03
N ARG A 110 -2.29 -2.63 -34.72
CA ARG A 110 -3.43 -2.79 -35.64
C ARG A 110 -3.01 -3.40 -36.98
N ASN A 111 -2.22 -4.45 -36.95
CA ASN A 111 -1.72 -5.14 -38.18
C ASN A 111 -0.97 -4.20 -39.14
N GLY A 112 -0.19 -3.26 -38.61
CA GLY A 112 0.60 -2.32 -39.42
C GLY A 112 -0.11 -1.01 -39.75
N ALA A 113 -1.38 -0.82 -39.40
CA ALA A 113 -2.14 0.37 -39.69
C ALA A 113 -1.75 1.60 -38.83
N ALA A 114 -1.03 1.39 -37.73
CA ALA A 114 -0.58 2.43 -36.82
C ALA A 114 0.68 2.02 -36.08
N VAL A 115 1.30 2.95 -35.34
CA VAL A 115 2.46 2.72 -34.51
C VAL A 115 2.20 3.16 -33.07
N ASN A 116 2.86 2.49 -32.11
CA ASN A 116 2.74 2.80 -30.70
C ASN A 116 3.51 4.08 -30.36
N SER A 117 2.94 4.91 -29.48
CA SER A 117 3.57 6.13 -28.96
C SER A 117 4.62 5.87 -27.88
N GLY A 118 4.71 4.64 -27.38
CA GLY A 118 5.65 4.21 -26.33
C GLY A 118 5.08 4.30 -24.92
N ALA A 119 5.78 3.67 -23.97
CA ALA A 119 5.34 3.53 -22.58
C ALA A 119 5.24 4.86 -21.81
N LEU A 120 5.91 5.92 -22.23
CA LEU A 120 5.93 7.21 -21.52
C LEU A 120 4.52 7.80 -21.32
N TYR A 121 3.66 7.73 -22.34
CA TYR A 121 2.31 8.28 -22.23
C TYR A 121 1.42 7.45 -21.29
N HIS A 122 1.62 6.15 -21.25
CA HIS A 122 0.94 5.28 -20.27
C HIS A 122 1.41 5.59 -18.86
N ALA A 123 2.72 5.73 -18.63
CA ALA A 123 3.27 6.12 -17.34
C ALA A 123 2.69 7.45 -16.84
N LYS A 124 2.65 8.47 -17.69
CA LYS A 124 2.03 9.76 -17.37
C LYS A 124 0.54 9.65 -17.09
N SER A 125 -0.21 8.84 -17.83
CA SER A 125 -1.63 8.62 -17.60
C SER A 125 -1.89 8.01 -16.22
N ILE A 126 -1.08 7.04 -15.82
CA ILE A 126 -1.19 6.41 -14.50
C ILE A 126 -0.78 7.37 -13.38
N GLU A 127 0.29 8.14 -13.57
CA GLU A 127 0.73 9.20 -12.64
C GLU A 127 -0.39 10.21 -12.39
N TYR A 128 -0.98 10.78 -13.43
CA TYR A 128 -2.09 11.72 -13.29
C TYR A 128 -3.33 11.07 -12.69
N SER A 129 -3.59 9.81 -12.99
CA SER A 129 -4.68 9.05 -12.39
C SER A 129 -4.49 8.90 -10.88
N ALA A 130 -3.28 8.57 -10.44
CA ALA A 130 -2.96 8.47 -9.02
C ALA A 130 -3.03 9.83 -8.33
N LEU A 131 -2.45 10.88 -8.93
CA LEU A 131 -2.48 12.24 -8.37
C LEU A 131 -3.92 12.79 -8.24
N SER A 132 -4.81 12.49 -9.19
CA SER A 132 -6.20 12.94 -9.15
C SER A 132 -6.99 12.39 -7.96
N CYS A 133 -6.54 11.27 -7.40
CA CYS A 133 -7.19 10.57 -6.29
C CYS A 133 -6.37 10.58 -5.01
N SER A 134 -5.17 11.17 -5.03
CA SER A 134 -4.28 11.23 -3.87
C SER A 134 -4.91 12.07 -2.76
N GLN A 135 -5.01 11.50 -1.57
CA GLN A 135 -5.47 12.19 -0.36
C GLN A 135 -4.30 12.58 0.56
N GLY A 136 -3.09 12.31 0.14
CA GLY A 136 -1.87 12.73 0.83
C GLY A 136 -1.56 14.22 0.55
N LYS A 137 -1.16 14.93 1.60
CA LYS A 137 -0.55 16.26 1.49
C LYS A 137 0.94 16.11 1.29
#